data_904663845c4060a8bb4a16e8fcca388e
#
_entry.id   904663845c4060a8bb4a16e8fcca388e
#
_cell.length_a   1.000
_cell.length_b   1.000
_cell.length_c   1.000
_cell.angle_alpha   90.00
_cell.angle_beta   90.00
_cell.angle_gamma   90.00
#
_symmetry.space_group_name_H-M   'P 1'
#
loop_
_entity.id
_entity.type
_entity.pdbx_description
1 polymer ?
#
loop_
_entity_poly.entity_id
_entity_poly.type
_entity_poly.pdbx_seq_one_letter_code
_entity_poly.pdbx_strand_id
1 'polypeptide(L)'
;MVPVNQNTAPTPDPLPDDGTSPSEGTSPEGVVGPSDEMVPLIGLAVEHGLDLMGRGEDLEPTVLAMTADGMRGMWTSPEMTPEDSAGFVAKIDPRPAKAVAVFHGGVEQEDGLAPAYFVESFEAGTAQSVRLVFLHSVGDQETGEAPQTLGEPTVVGNGPNPLA
;
A
#
# COMPACT_ATOMS: atom_id res chain seq x y z
N MET A 1 -20.02 40.55 29.27
CA MET A 1 -19.70 40.25 29.16
C MET A 1 -19.31 39.67 28.89
N VAL A 2 -19.27 39.66 28.63
CA VAL A 2 -18.79 39.08 28.27
C VAL A 2 -18.37 38.41 28.05
N PRO A 3 -18.48 38.47 28.11
CA PRO A 3 -17.96 37.73 27.90
C PRO A 3 -17.52 37.04 27.53
N VAL A 4 -17.52 37.00 27.54
CA VAL A 4 -17.08 36.39 27.25
C VAL A 4 -16.60 35.68 26.82
N ASN A 5 -16.65 35.75 26.82
CA ASN A 5 -16.15 35.11 26.47
C ASN A 5 -15.68 34.42 26.15
N GLN A 6 -15.79 34.39 26.18
CA GLN A 6 -15.29 33.81 25.93
C GLN A 6 -14.84 33.07 25.60
N ASN A 7 -14.90 33.03 25.55
CA ASN A 7 -14.40 32.31 25.24
C ASN A 7 -14.02 31.65 24.78
N THR A 8 -14.16 31.59 24.67
CA THR A 8 -13.77 30.94 24.22
C THR A 8 -13.26 30.33 23.79
N ALA A 9 -13.22 30.20 23.71
CA ALA A 9 -12.67 29.56 23.29
C ALA A 9 -12.17 28.90 22.99
N PRO A 10 -12.26 28.81 22.96
CA PRO A 10 -11.66 28.02 22.62
C PRO A 10 -11.12 27.37 22.15
N THR A 11 -11.17 27.13 22.10
CA THR A 11 -10.65 26.46 21.67
C THR A 11 -10.18 25.79 21.36
N PRO A 12 -10.17 25.71 21.30
CA PRO A 12 -9.61 24.84 20.94
C PRO A 12 -9.08 24.28 20.50
N ASP A 13 -9.05 23.95 20.48
CA ASP A 13 -8.51 23.31 20.09
C ASP A 13 -8.04 22.68 19.79
N PRO A 14 -8.06 22.70 19.83
CA PRO A 14 -7.49 21.93 19.46
C PRO A 14 -7.00 21.31 19.08
N LEU A 15 -6.91 20.94 19.14
CA LEU A 15 -6.37 20.30 18.78
C LEU A 15 -5.92 19.64 18.48
N PRO A 16 -6.03 19.73 18.60
CA PRO A 16 -5.45 18.96 18.28
C PRO A 16 -4.98 18.45 17.86
N ASP A 17 -4.88 18.28 17.96
CA ASP A 17 -4.39 17.78 17.59
C ASP A 17 -3.94 17.42 17.16
N ASP A 18 -3.87 17.50 17.34
CA ASP A 18 -3.44 17.11 16.92
C ASP A 18 -2.96 16.70 16.54
N GLY A 19 -2.78 16.57 16.60
CA GLY A 19 -2.24 16.06 16.16
C GLY A 19 -1.88 15.44 15.77
N THR A 20 -2.00 15.00 15.82
CA THR A 20 -1.67 14.36 15.35
C THR A 20 -1.11 14.04 14.57
N SER A 21 -0.86 13.76 14.40
CA SER A 21 -0.30 13.51 13.69
C SER A 21 -0.15 13.43 12.84
N PRO A 22 -0.08 13.45 13.03
CA PRO A 22 0.00 13.66 11.70
C PRO A 22 0.92 13.27 10.78
N SER A 23 1.94 13.11 10.86
CA SER A 23 2.72 12.61 9.80
C SER A 23 1.97 11.56 9.04
N GLU A 24 1.15 10.89 9.71
CA GLU A 24 0.31 9.96 9.03
C GLU A 24 -0.83 10.63 8.35
N GLY A 25 -0.77 11.91 8.23
CA GLY A 25 -1.81 12.65 7.56
C GLY A 25 -2.06 12.23 6.13
N THR A 26 -1.27 11.29 5.59
CA THR A 26 -1.50 10.79 4.24
C THR A 26 -2.68 9.84 4.14
N SER A 27 -3.17 9.30 5.25
CA SER A 27 -4.29 8.37 5.21
C SER A 27 -5.61 9.12 5.27
N PRO A 28 -6.57 8.79 4.39
CA PRO A 28 -7.91 9.36 4.51
C PRO A 28 -8.55 8.94 5.82
N GLU A 29 -9.44 9.78 6.31
CA GLU A 29 -10.14 9.48 7.54
C GLU A 29 -10.97 8.23 7.39
N GLY A 30 -10.93 7.34 8.39
CA GLY A 30 -11.69 6.11 8.37
C GLY A 30 -11.02 4.96 7.66
N VAL A 31 -9.87 5.20 7.03
CA VAL A 31 -9.12 4.16 6.34
C VAL A 31 -8.12 3.54 7.31
N VAL A 32 -8.09 2.21 7.32
CA VAL A 32 -7.21 1.45 8.20
C VAL A 32 -5.97 1.05 7.42
N GLY A 33 -4.80 1.26 8.01
CA GLY A 33 -3.54 0.84 7.40
C GLY A 33 -3.22 -0.63 7.68
N PRO A 34 -2.15 -1.15 7.06
CA PRO A 34 -1.75 -2.54 7.28
C PRO A 34 -1.14 -2.71 8.67
N SER A 35 -1.24 -3.94 9.18
CA SER A 35 -0.59 -4.24 10.44
C SER A 35 0.92 -4.33 10.24
N ASP A 36 1.66 -4.24 11.36
CA ASP A 36 3.10 -4.36 11.30
C ASP A 36 3.55 -5.70 10.72
N GLU A 37 2.75 -6.73 10.90
CA GLU A 37 3.11 -8.06 10.41
C GLU A 37 3.04 -8.16 8.89
N MET A 38 2.28 -7.28 8.25
CA MET A 38 2.18 -7.27 6.80
C MET A 38 3.33 -6.51 6.13
N VAL A 39 4.02 -5.63 6.87
CA VAL A 39 5.03 -4.75 6.29
C VAL A 39 6.14 -5.53 5.57
N PRO A 40 6.70 -6.61 6.14
CA PRO A 40 7.75 -7.35 5.40
C PRO A 40 7.27 -7.92 4.08
N LEU A 41 6.04 -8.44 4.03
CA LEU A 41 5.53 -9.03 2.80
C LEU A 41 5.23 -7.95 1.77
N ILE A 42 4.69 -6.82 2.21
CA ILE A 42 4.47 -5.67 1.33
C ILE A 42 5.81 -5.19 0.76
N GLY A 43 6.83 -5.11 1.61
CA GLY A 43 8.16 -4.71 1.17
C GLY A 43 8.74 -5.65 0.14
N LEU A 44 8.58 -6.96 0.34
CA LEU A 44 9.06 -7.93 -0.63
C LEU A 44 8.39 -7.75 -1.99
N ALA A 45 7.08 -7.47 -1.99
CA ALA A 45 6.36 -7.28 -3.25
C ALA A 45 6.90 -6.07 -4.01
N VAL A 46 7.11 -4.96 -3.31
CA VAL A 46 7.60 -3.74 -3.94
C VAL A 46 9.04 -3.92 -4.40
N GLU A 47 9.88 -4.56 -3.56
CA GLU A 47 11.27 -4.81 -3.94
C GLU A 47 11.36 -5.71 -5.18
N HIS A 48 10.45 -6.68 -5.29
CA HIS A 48 10.42 -7.51 -6.47
C HIS A 48 10.18 -6.68 -7.73
N GLY A 49 9.24 -5.74 -7.67
CA GLY A 49 8.98 -4.86 -8.80
C GLY A 49 10.16 -3.96 -9.12
N LEU A 50 10.78 -3.38 -8.08
CA LEU A 50 11.95 -2.54 -8.29
C LEU A 50 13.11 -3.32 -8.87
N ASP A 51 13.29 -4.55 -8.43
CA ASP A 51 14.37 -5.40 -8.92
C ASP A 51 14.18 -5.73 -10.40
N LEU A 52 12.94 -6.05 -10.81
CA LEU A 52 12.65 -6.28 -12.21
C LEU A 52 12.92 -5.05 -13.05
N MET A 53 12.47 -3.88 -12.55
CA MET A 53 12.69 -2.64 -13.28
C MET A 53 14.17 -2.32 -13.42
N GLY A 54 14.96 -2.61 -12.39
CA GLY A 54 16.40 -2.41 -12.43
C GLY A 54 17.08 -3.27 -13.48
N ARG A 55 16.46 -4.37 -13.88
CA ARG A 55 16.96 -5.24 -14.93
C ARG A 55 16.33 -4.93 -16.28
N GLY A 56 15.54 -3.88 -16.38
CA GLY A 56 14.88 -3.52 -17.62
C GLY A 56 13.65 -4.35 -17.94
N GLU A 57 13.07 -5.00 -16.93
CA GLU A 57 11.89 -5.84 -17.10
C GLU A 57 10.69 -5.18 -16.47
N ASP A 58 9.51 -5.43 -17.04
CA ASP A 58 8.27 -4.91 -16.49
C ASP A 58 7.71 -5.85 -15.44
N LEU A 59 7.04 -5.28 -14.45
CA LEU A 59 6.32 -6.07 -13.46
C LEU A 59 4.96 -6.44 -14.01
N GLU A 60 4.71 -7.74 -14.14
CA GLU A 60 3.36 -8.22 -14.39
C GLU A 60 2.62 -8.29 -13.07
N PRO A 61 1.27 -8.19 -13.09
CA PRO A 61 0.51 -8.33 -11.85
C PRO A 61 0.91 -9.59 -11.09
N THR A 62 1.25 -9.43 -9.84
CA THR A 62 1.86 -10.48 -9.04
C THR A 62 1.18 -10.57 -7.68
N VAL A 63 1.00 -11.79 -7.19
CA VAL A 63 0.51 -12.02 -5.83
C VAL A 63 1.55 -12.83 -5.08
N LEU A 64 1.93 -12.31 -3.91
CA LEU A 64 2.75 -13.05 -2.95
C LEU A 64 1.85 -13.50 -1.82
N ALA A 65 2.03 -14.73 -1.36
CA ALA A 65 1.21 -15.23 -0.27
C ALA A 65 2.06 -16.06 0.67
N MET A 66 1.61 -16.11 1.93
CA MET A 66 2.30 -16.87 2.96
C MET A 66 1.28 -17.57 3.82
N THR A 67 1.47 -18.86 4.04
CA THR A 67 0.61 -19.64 4.93
C THR A 67 1.00 -19.36 6.37
N ALA A 68 0.13 -19.82 7.31
CA ALA A 68 0.38 -19.61 8.72
C ALA A 68 1.65 -20.29 9.20
N ASP A 69 2.05 -21.39 8.54
CA ASP A 69 3.28 -22.11 8.90
C ASP A 69 4.50 -21.62 8.10
N GLY A 70 4.37 -20.53 7.37
CA GLY A 70 5.52 -19.87 6.75
C GLY A 70 5.82 -20.28 5.32
N MET A 71 5.02 -21.13 4.70
CA MET A 71 5.22 -21.48 3.29
C MET A 71 4.81 -20.29 2.42
N ARG A 72 5.66 -19.97 1.44
CA ARG A 72 5.44 -18.81 0.57
C ARG A 72 5.23 -19.26 -0.85
N GLY A 73 4.43 -18.48 -1.58
CA GLY A 73 4.22 -18.68 -3.00
C GLY A 73 4.12 -17.36 -3.71
N MET A 74 4.37 -17.38 -5.01
CA MET A 74 4.27 -16.21 -5.86
C MET A 74 3.62 -16.62 -7.17
N TRP A 75 2.64 -15.84 -7.59
CA TRP A 75 1.93 -16.05 -8.85
C TRP A 75 1.94 -14.78 -9.66
N THR A 76 2.12 -14.90 -10.97
CA THR A 76 1.97 -13.77 -11.88
C THR A 76 0.83 -14.08 -12.83
N SER A 77 0.08 -13.03 -13.17
CA SER A 77 -1.05 -13.18 -14.09
C SER A 77 -1.16 -11.91 -14.90
N PRO A 78 -0.75 -11.92 -16.16
CA PRO A 78 -0.73 -10.69 -16.95
C PRO A 78 -2.10 -10.07 -17.13
N GLU A 79 -3.18 -10.84 -16.98
CA GLU A 79 -4.52 -10.34 -17.20
C GLU A 79 -5.22 -9.91 -15.92
N MET A 80 -4.58 -10.10 -14.76
CA MET A 80 -5.22 -9.75 -13.50
C MET A 80 -5.24 -8.24 -13.35
N THR A 81 -6.39 -7.70 -12.95
CA THR A 81 -6.55 -6.29 -12.63
C THR A 81 -6.62 -6.12 -11.11
N PRO A 82 -6.47 -4.90 -10.60
CA PRO A 82 -6.63 -4.69 -9.16
C PRO A 82 -7.98 -5.16 -8.63
N GLU A 83 -9.05 -5.05 -9.43
CA GLU A 83 -10.36 -5.53 -9.03
C GLU A 83 -10.42 -7.04 -8.89
N ASP A 84 -9.54 -7.76 -9.58
CA ASP A 84 -9.54 -9.22 -9.56
C ASP A 84 -8.75 -9.80 -8.40
N SER A 85 -7.95 -8.97 -7.71
CA SER A 85 -6.97 -9.48 -6.76
C SER A 85 -7.62 -10.24 -5.61
N ALA A 86 -8.71 -9.73 -5.05
CA ALA A 86 -9.37 -10.41 -3.93
C ALA A 86 -9.90 -11.77 -4.37
N GLY A 87 -10.49 -11.86 -5.55
CA GLY A 87 -10.95 -13.14 -6.07
C GLY A 87 -9.83 -14.13 -6.31
N PHE A 88 -8.69 -13.62 -6.76
CA PHE A 88 -7.51 -14.47 -6.95
C PHE A 88 -7.02 -15.02 -5.61
N VAL A 89 -6.90 -14.15 -4.60
CA VAL A 89 -6.45 -14.55 -3.28
C VAL A 89 -7.39 -15.59 -2.67
N ALA A 90 -8.70 -15.43 -2.91
CA ALA A 90 -9.70 -16.35 -2.38
C ALA A 90 -9.50 -17.77 -2.90
N LYS A 91 -8.87 -17.95 -4.05
CA LYS A 91 -8.70 -19.25 -4.68
C LYS A 91 -7.37 -19.91 -4.39
N ILE A 92 -6.49 -19.25 -3.63
CA ILE A 92 -5.19 -19.82 -3.31
C ILE A 92 -5.38 -20.97 -2.32
N ASP A 93 -4.75 -22.10 -2.62
CA ASP A 93 -4.85 -23.31 -1.81
C ASP A 93 -3.45 -23.88 -1.60
N PRO A 94 -3.00 -24.09 -0.36
CA PRO A 94 -3.74 -23.88 0.89
C PRO A 94 -3.99 -22.39 1.18
N ARG A 95 -5.02 -22.15 1.98
CA ARG A 95 -5.44 -20.77 2.29
C ARG A 95 -4.30 -20.02 2.97
N PRO A 96 -3.91 -18.87 2.45
CA PRO A 96 -2.82 -18.11 3.08
C PRO A 96 -3.29 -17.37 4.32
N ALA A 97 -2.35 -17.07 5.20
CA ALA A 97 -2.58 -16.17 6.32
C ALA A 97 -2.32 -14.73 5.91
N LYS A 98 -1.50 -14.52 4.88
CA LYS A 98 -1.16 -13.19 4.38
C LYS A 98 -1.01 -13.27 2.88
N ALA A 99 -1.43 -12.22 2.18
CA ALA A 99 -1.22 -12.12 0.75
C ALA A 99 -1.07 -10.65 0.36
N VAL A 100 -0.29 -10.41 -0.68
CA VAL A 100 -0.09 -9.06 -1.21
C VAL A 100 -0.15 -9.13 -2.72
N ALA A 101 -0.99 -8.29 -3.32
CA ALA A 101 -1.05 -8.14 -4.76
C ALA A 101 -0.35 -6.84 -5.13
N VAL A 102 0.49 -6.88 -6.16
CA VAL A 102 1.23 -5.69 -6.58
C VAL A 102 1.07 -5.49 -8.08
N PHE A 103 0.83 -4.24 -8.46
CA PHE A 103 0.60 -3.83 -9.84
C PHE A 103 1.44 -2.59 -10.12
N HIS A 104 1.93 -2.46 -11.34
CA HIS A 104 2.68 -1.27 -11.75
C HIS A 104 1.77 -0.34 -12.54
N GLY A 105 1.87 0.97 -12.26
CA GLY A 105 1.09 1.96 -12.95
C GLY A 105 1.67 3.34 -12.76
N GLY A 106 0.81 4.35 -12.87
CA GLY A 106 1.23 5.72 -12.69
C GLY A 106 0.19 6.53 -11.95
N VAL A 107 0.66 7.58 -11.30
CA VAL A 107 -0.20 8.50 -10.56
C VAL A 107 0.00 9.88 -11.16
N GLU A 108 -1.10 10.57 -11.45
CA GLU A 108 -1.02 11.92 -11.99
C GLU A 108 -0.48 12.88 -10.96
N GLN A 109 0.53 13.64 -11.37
CA GLN A 109 1.15 14.70 -10.58
C GLN A 109 1.10 15.98 -11.38
N GLU A 110 1.49 17.09 -10.75
CA GLU A 110 1.44 18.39 -11.44
C GLU A 110 2.30 18.41 -12.69
N ASP A 111 3.43 17.71 -12.68
CA ASP A 111 4.37 17.72 -13.80
C ASP A 111 4.31 16.44 -14.63
N GLY A 112 3.18 15.72 -14.56
CA GLY A 112 2.98 14.54 -15.39
C GLY A 112 2.72 13.29 -14.58
N LEU A 113 2.84 12.15 -15.23
CA LEU A 113 2.59 10.87 -14.58
C LEU A 113 3.83 10.41 -13.83
N ALA A 114 3.68 10.09 -12.55
CA ALA A 114 4.75 9.53 -11.74
C ALA A 114 4.57 8.02 -11.67
N PRO A 115 5.64 7.23 -11.87
CA PRO A 115 5.52 5.78 -11.77
C PRO A 115 5.22 5.35 -10.34
N ALA A 116 4.41 4.32 -10.20
CA ALA A 116 3.96 3.89 -8.88
C ALA A 116 3.65 2.40 -8.88
N TYR A 117 3.77 1.79 -7.71
CA TYR A 117 3.24 0.45 -7.46
C TYR A 117 1.97 0.58 -6.67
N PHE A 118 0.95 -0.13 -7.13
CA PHE A 118 -0.34 -0.22 -6.44
C PHE A 118 -0.35 -1.57 -5.74
N VAL A 119 -0.55 -1.53 -4.43
CA VAL A 119 -0.43 -2.72 -3.59
C VAL A 119 -1.73 -2.91 -2.83
N GLU A 120 -2.22 -4.14 -2.79
CA GLU A 120 -3.33 -4.47 -1.92
C GLU A 120 -2.90 -5.61 -1.02
N SER A 121 -3.04 -5.42 0.29
CA SER A 121 -2.62 -6.41 1.26
C SER A 121 -3.85 -7.04 1.92
N PHE A 122 -3.75 -8.33 2.14
CA PHE A 122 -4.82 -9.16 2.71
C PHE A 122 -4.25 -9.92 3.89
N GLU A 123 -4.89 -9.83 5.04
CA GLU A 123 -4.40 -10.49 6.24
C GLU A 123 -5.54 -11.25 6.89
N ALA A 124 -5.28 -12.50 7.25
CA ALA A 124 -6.30 -13.33 7.90
C ALA A 124 -6.76 -12.68 9.21
N GLY A 125 -8.05 -12.66 9.40
CA GLY A 125 -8.63 -12.14 10.62
C GLY A 125 -8.89 -10.65 10.63
N THR A 126 -8.48 -9.91 9.57
CA THR A 126 -8.83 -8.50 9.47
C THR A 126 -10.04 -8.34 8.56
N ALA A 127 -10.88 -7.34 8.88
CA ALA A 127 -12.16 -7.22 8.18
C ALA A 127 -11.99 -6.81 6.72
N GLN A 128 -10.98 -6.01 6.41
CA GLN A 128 -10.83 -5.42 5.09
C GLN A 128 -9.40 -5.52 4.61
N SER A 129 -9.23 -5.48 3.29
CA SER A 129 -7.90 -5.32 2.71
C SER A 129 -7.43 -3.89 2.87
N VAL A 130 -6.14 -3.67 2.61
CA VAL A 130 -5.55 -2.33 2.63
C VAL A 130 -4.93 -2.06 1.28
N ARG A 131 -5.27 -0.92 0.70
CA ARG A 131 -4.73 -0.49 -0.59
C ARG A 131 -3.73 0.62 -0.38
N LEU A 132 -2.55 0.46 -0.98
CA LEU A 132 -1.45 1.41 -0.83
C LEU A 132 -0.89 1.79 -2.18
N VAL A 133 -0.29 2.98 -2.24
CA VAL A 133 0.42 3.45 -3.43
C VAL A 133 1.84 3.80 -3.01
N PHE A 134 2.81 3.24 -3.76
CA PHE A 134 4.22 3.53 -3.57
C PHE A 134 4.73 4.26 -4.81
N LEU A 135 5.07 5.53 -4.68
CA LEU A 135 5.76 6.23 -5.75
C LEU A 135 7.21 5.76 -5.80
N HIS A 136 7.79 5.71 -7.00
CA HIS A 136 9.18 5.27 -7.11
C HIS A 136 9.86 6.00 -8.26
N SER A 137 11.20 5.97 -8.22
CA SER A 137 12.01 6.44 -9.33
C SER A 137 12.18 5.31 -10.34
N VAL A 138 12.64 5.65 -11.55
CA VAL A 138 12.88 4.61 -12.56
C VAL A 138 14.34 4.19 -12.59
N GLY A 139 15.20 4.88 -11.82
CA GLY A 139 16.62 4.60 -11.88
C GLY A 139 17.25 5.16 -13.13
N ASP A 140 18.52 4.85 -13.35
CA ASP A 140 19.26 5.32 -14.51
C ASP A 140 20.28 4.24 -14.85
N GLN A 141 20.07 3.60 -16.00
CA GLN A 141 20.96 2.51 -16.40
C GLN A 141 22.34 3.03 -16.81
N GLU A 142 22.42 4.28 -17.26
CA GLU A 142 23.73 4.84 -17.64
C GLU A 142 24.61 5.08 -16.44
N THR A 143 24.03 5.52 -15.32
CA THR A 143 24.80 5.76 -14.11
C THR A 143 24.81 4.56 -13.17
N GLY A 144 23.98 3.56 -13.47
CA GLY A 144 23.85 2.41 -12.59
C GLY A 144 22.94 2.65 -11.39
N GLU A 145 22.23 3.76 -11.40
CA GLU A 145 21.32 4.06 -10.31
C GLU A 145 20.11 3.13 -10.35
N ALA A 146 19.82 2.46 -9.22
CA ALA A 146 18.69 1.55 -9.12
C ALA A 146 17.41 2.33 -8.84
N PRO A 147 16.26 1.81 -9.33
CA PRO A 147 14.98 2.41 -8.94
C PRO A 147 14.74 2.22 -7.45
N GLN A 148 14.08 3.19 -6.84
CA GLN A 148 13.80 3.14 -5.40
C GLN A 148 12.46 3.82 -5.12
N THR A 149 11.86 3.44 -4.00
CA THR A 149 10.65 4.12 -3.55
C THR A 149 10.97 5.55 -3.16
N LEU A 150 9.99 6.43 -3.36
CA LEU A 150 10.11 7.85 -3.06
C LEU A 150 9.15 8.18 -1.94
N GLY A 151 9.70 8.42 -0.75
CA GLY A 151 8.88 8.73 0.41
C GLY A 151 8.15 7.51 0.93
N GLU A 152 7.16 7.75 1.76
CA GLU A 152 6.38 6.69 2.37
C GLU A 152 5.15 6.38 1.53
N PRO A 153 4.65 5.14 1.63
CA PRO A 153 3.45 4.79 0.88
C PRO A 153 2.24 5.52 1.43
N THR A 154 1.28 5.73 0.56
CA THR A 154 0.01 6.34 0.92
C THR A 154 -1.05 5.25 0.99
N VAL A 155 -1.79 5.19 2.10
CA VAL A 155 -2.94 4.30 2.20
C VAL A 155 -4.10 5.00 1.51
N VAL A 156 -4.64 4.38 0.47
CA VAL A 156 -5.65 5.03 -0.36
C VAL A 156 -7.04 4.43 -0.20
N GLY A 157 -7.17 3.31 0.49
CA GLY A 157 -8.49 2.74 0.73
C GLY A 157 -8.42 1.35 1.30
N ASN A 158 -9.61 0.80 1.52
CA ASN A 158 -9.80 -0.57 1.96
C ASN A 158 -10.75 -1.26 1.00
N GLY A 159 -10.70 -2.58 0.95
CA GLY A 159 -11.56 -3.34 0.09
C GLY A 159 -11.95 -4.67 0.72
N PRO A 160 -12.58 -5.56 -0.08
CA PRO A 160 -12.95 -6.86 0.45
C PRO A 160 -11.71 -7.69 0.80
N ASN A 161 -11.82 -8.46 1.86
CA ASN A 161 -10.72 -9.32 2.31
C ASN A 161 -11.20 -10.77 2.37
N PRO A 162 -10.83 -11.59 1.38
CA PRO A 162 -11.25 -13.00 1.40
C PRO A 162 -10.61 -13.80 2.53
N LEU A 163 -9.60 -13.24 3.20
CA LEU A 163 -8.95 -13.90 4.33
C LEU A 163 -9.51 -13.43 5.68
N ALA A 164 -10.53 -12.59 5.65
CA ALA A 164 -11.15 -12.06 6.87
C ALA A 164 -11.63 -13.16 7.81
#